data_04f542076fab26753525c0300984ef2b
#
_entry.id   04f542076fab26753525c0300984ef2b
#
_cell.length_a   1.000
_cell.length_b   1.000
_cell.length_c   1.000
_cell.angle_alpha   90.00
_cell.angle_beta   90.00
_cell.angle_gamma   90.00
#
_symmetry.space_group_name_H-M   'P 1'
#
loop_
_entity.id
_entity.type
_entity.pdbx_description
1 polymer ?
#
loop_
_entity_poly.entity_id
_entity_poly.type
_entity_poly.pdbx_seq_one_letter_code
_entity_poly.pdbx_strand_id
1 'polypeptide(L)' 'GDGCPDLLVGYRGHTWLIEVKSAKGSLTPAQKTVHAEWNGFPIAVVKTVEEAWLLIGAVR' A
#
# COMPACT_ATOMS: atom_id res chain seq x y z
N GLY A 1 -6.92 -10.92 -1.81
CA GLY A 1 -6.09 -12.08 -1.68
C GLY A 1 -5.62 -12.28 -0.26
N ASP A 2 -5.01 -13.36 0.02
CA ASP A 2 -4.64 -13.80 1.35
C ASP A 2 -3.48 -12.99 1.94
N GLY A 3 -3.75 -11.74 2.25
CA GLY A 3 -2.77 -10.83 2.82
C GLY A 3 -1.94 -10.07 1.80
N CYS A 4 -2.07 -10.38 0.51
CA CYS A 4 -1.35 -9.65 -0.53
C CYS A 4 -1.89 -8.23 -0.68
N PRO A 5 -1.03 -7.23 -0.89
CA PRO A 5 -1.48 -5.87 -1.18
C PRO A 5 -2.30 -5.81 -2.47
N ASP A 6 -3.20 -4.82 -2.55
CA ASP A 6 -4.16 -4.69 -3.65
C ASP A 6 -3.53 -4.19 -4.95
N LEU A 7 -2.56 -3.28 -4.85
CA LEU A 7 -2.04 -2.57 -6.02
C LEU A 7 -0.53 -2.60 -6.06
N LEU A 8 -0.02 -2.72 -7.29
CA LEU A 8 1.40 -2.53 -7.58
C LEU A 8 1.51 -1.27 -8.43
N VAL A 9 2.24 -0.27 -7.96
CA VAL A 9 2.36 1.02 -8.65
C VAL A 9 3.82 1.32 -8.94
N GLY A 10 4.13 1.64 -10.20
CA GLY A 10 5.43 2.13 -10.60
C GLY A 10 5.34 3.60 -10.97
N TYR A 11 6.22 4.44 -10.42
CA TYR A 11 6.21 5.86 -10.70
C TYR A 11 7.58 6.48 -10.42
N ARG A 12 8.08 7.21 -11.40
CA ARG A 12 9.37 7.94 -11.30
C ARG A 12 10.53 7.05 -10.86
N GLY A 13 10.57 5.82 -11.38
CA GLY A 13 11.65 4.88 -11.06
C GLY A 13 11.50 4.15 -9.74
N HIS A 14 10.40 4.36 -9.04
CA HIS A 14 10.11 3.67 -7.80
C HIS A 14 8.92 2.74 -7.96
N THR A 15 8.91 1.67 -7.17
CA THR A 15 7.81 0.71 -7.15
C THR A 15 7.22 0.67 -5.74
N TRP A 16 5.90 0.62 -5.68
CA TRP A 16 5.16 0.62 -4.42
C TRP A 16 4.14 -0.51 -4.42
N LEU A 17 4.00 -1.19 -3.28
CA LEU A 17 2.84 -2.01 -3.02
C LEU A 17 1.89 -1.21 -2.14
N ILE A 18 0.63 -1.12 -2.51
CA ILE A 18 -0.33 -0.29 -1.80
C ILE A 18 -1.53 -1.12 -1.38
N GLU A 19 -1.84 -1.08 -0.08
CA GLU A 19 -3.03 -1.69 0.48
C GLU A 19 -4.08 -0.61 0.65
N VAL A 20 -5.21 -0.75 -0.05
CA VAL A 20 -6.30 0.22 0.01
C VAL A 20 -7.32 -0.22 1.06
N LYS A 21 -7.63 0.65 2.00
CA LYS A 21 -8.60 0.39 3.07
C LYS A 21 -9.64 1.48 3.13
N SER A 22 -10.85 1.16 3.60
CA SER A 22 -11.85 2.17 3.89
C SER A 22 -11.40 3.00 5.09
N ALA A 23 -12.07 4.15 5.30
CA ALA A 23 -11.72 5.05 6.40
C ALA A 23 -11.74 4.36 7.77
N LYS A 24 -12.58 3.34 7.93
CA LYS A 24 -12.70 2.59 9.19
C LYS A 24 -12.01 1.23 9.12
N GLY A 25 -11.43 0.89 7.98
CA GLY A 25 -10.79 -0.41 7.78
C GLY A 25 -9.42 -0.48 8.44
N SER A 26 -9.02 -1.71 8.79
CA SER A 26 -7.69 -1.99 9.30
C SER A 26 -7.17 -3.25 8.63
N LEU A 27 -5.88 -3.51 8.79
CA LEU A 27 -5.29 -4.71 8.22
C LEU A 27 -5.85 -5.97 8.90
N THR A 28 -6.13 -6.99 8.08
CA THR A 28 -6.45 -8.31 8.61
C THR A 28 -5.20 -8.94 9.23
N PRO A 29 -5.34 -9.98 10.05
CA PRO A 29 -4.17 -10.68 10.59
C PRO A 29 -3.22 -11.18 9.50
N ALA A 30 -3.76 -11.71 8.39
CA ALA A 30 -2.94 -12.17 7.27
C ALA A 30 -2.17 -11.01 6.64
N GLN A 31 -2.82 -9.86 6.45
CA GLN A 31 -2.17 -8.67 5.90
C GLN A 31 -1.09 -8.15 6.84
N LYS A 32 -1.34 -8.14 8.14
CA LYS A 32 -0.33 -7.72 9.13
C LYS A 32 0.91 -8.59 9.04
N THR A 33 0.73 -9.90 8.87
CA THR A 33 1.85 -10.83 8.74
C THR A 33 2.66 -10.52 7.48
N VAL A 34 1.99 -10.34 6.35
CA VAL A 34 2.68 -10.01 5.09
C VAL A 34 3.45 -8.70 5.22
N HIS A 35 2.82 -7.66 5.77
CA HIS A 35 3.49 -6.36 5.93
C HIS A 35 4.70 -6.45 6.87
N ALA A 36 4.59 -7.22 7.93
CA ALA A 36 5.69 -7.37 8.89
C ALA A 36 6.86 -8.15 8.31
N GLU A 37 6.58 -9.14 7.46
CA GLU A 37 7.60 -10.01 6.91
C GLU A 37 8.14 -9.53 5.56
N TRP A 38 7.47 -8.57 4.94
CA TRP A 38 7.87 -8.07 3.63
C TRP A 38 9.24 -7.41 3.69
N ASN A 39 10.11 -7.84 2.80
CA ASN A 39 11.50 -7.43 2.79
C ASN A 39 11.92 -6.88 1.43
N GLY A 40 10.96 -6.50 0.61
CA GLY A 40 11.20 -5.93 -0.71
C GLY A 40 11.00 -4.43 -0.73
N PHE A 41 10.40 -3.93 -1.80
CA PHE A 41 10.09 -2.52 -1.92
C PHE A 41 8.88 -2.15 -1.03
N PRO A 42 8.65 -0.84 -0.76
CA PRO A 42 7.70 -0.42 0.28
C PRO A 42 6.28 -0.95 0.10
N ILE A 43 5.65 -1.31 1.20
CA ILE A 43 4.20 -1.53 1.27
C ILE A 43 3.63 -0.39 2.08
N ALA A 44 2.58 0.25 1.56
CA ALA A 44 1.91 1.33 2.27
C ALA A 44 0.42 1.04 2.37
N VAL A 45 -0.21 1.57 3.42
CA VAL A 45 -1.65 1.50 3.59
C VAL A 45 -2.22 2.88 3.34
N VAL A 46 -3.19 2.97 2.43
CA VAL A 46 -3.84 4.24 2.11
C VAL A 46 -5.36 4.05 2.20
N LYS A 47 -6.07 5.15 2.45
CA LYS A 47 -7.52 5.13 2.59
C LYS A 47 -8.22 5.95 1.51
N THR A 48 -7.47 6.75 0.77
CA THR A 48 -8.02 7.57 -0.32
C THR A 48 -7.07 7.58 -1.51
N VAL A 49 -7.59 7.94 -2.67
CA VAL A 49 -6.79 8.13 -3.87
C VAL A 49 -5.77 9.25 -3.65
N GLU A 50 -6.16 10.31 -2.96
CA GLU A 50 -5.25 11.42 -2.66
C GLU A 50 -4.07 10.97 -1.81
N GLU A 51 -4.30 10.10 -0.83
CA GLU A 51 -3.21 9.54 -0.02
C GLU A 51 -2.23 8.77 -0.89
N ALA A 52 -2.74 7.99 -1.84
CA ALA A 52 -1.89 7.24 -2.76
C ALA A 52 -1.05 8.19 -3.63
N TRP A 53 -1.66 9.25 -4.16
CA TRP A 53 -0.94 10.24 -4.96
C TRP A 53 0.17 10.92 -4.15
N LEU A 54 -0.14 11.31 -2.91
CA LEU A 54 0.85 11.93 -2.04
C LEU A 54 2.01 10.98 -1.74
N LEU A 55 1.68 9.72 -1.49
CA LEU A 55 2.68 8.70 -1.19
C LEU A 55 3.71 8.57 -2.29
N ILE A 56 3.27 8.49 -3.54
CA ILE A 56 4.17 8.27 -4.67
C ILE A 56 4.78 9.57 -5.20
N GLY A 57 4.38 10.71 -4.66
CA GLY A 57 4.91 12.01 -5.07
C GLY A 57 4.32 12.54 -6.36
N ALA A 58 3.17 12.03 -6.80
CA ALA A 58 2.54 12.46 -8.04
C ALA A 58 1.72 13.74 -7.88
N VAL A 59 1.39 14.12 -6.65
CA VAL A 59 0.66 15.35 -6.34
C VAL A 59 1.64 16.48 -6.09
N ARG A 60 1.28 17.65 -6.58
CA ARG A 60 2.06 18.87 -6.39
C ARG A 60 1.52 19.71 -5.26
#